data_d80958b5704ca8ac44c59c93a0d4a1ad
#
_entry.id   d80958b5704ca8ac44c59c93a0d4a1ad
#
_cell.length_a   1.000
_cell.length_b   1.000
_cell.length_c   1.000
_cell.angle_alpha   90.00
_cell.angle_beta   90.00
_cell.angle_gamma   90.00
#
_symmetry.space_group_name_H-M   'P 1'
#
loop_
_entity.id
_entity.type
_entity.pdbx_description
1 polymer ?
#
loop_
_entity_poly.entity_id
_entity_poly.type
_entity_poly.pdbx_seq_one_letter_code
_entity_poly.pdbx_strand_id
1 'polypeptide(L)' 'MLPKNVKKNFEDFCLWEHKQLDYEMCIRNEAVELAKFNAIHDKSNNDLFVFENESCYNWFVLRWS' A
#
# COMPACT_ATOMS: atom_id res chain seq x y z
N MET A 1 -0.37 -12.35 -1.92
CA MET A 1 -1.61 -11.62 -1.60
C MET A 1 -1.58 -11.11 -0.17
N LEU A 2 -1.99 -9.87 0.05
CA LEU A 2 -2.00 -9.30 1.39
C LEU A 2 -3.18 -9.81 2.21
N PRO A 3 -3.00 -10.04 3.52
CA PRO A 3 -4.13 -10.26 4.42
C PRO A 3 -5.10 -9.07 4.36
N LYS A 4 -6.38 -9.36 4.53
CA LYS A 4 -7.41 -8.31 4.43
C LYS A 4 -7.22 -7.19 5.44
N ASN A 5 -6.82 -7.51 6.67
CA ASN A 5 -6.62 -6.50 7.70
C ASN A 5 -5.43 -5.60 7.37
N VAL A 6 -4.37 -6.15 6.80
CA VAL A 6 -3.20 -5.37 6.40
C VAL A 6 -3.57 -4.41 5.28
N LYS A 7 -4.25 -4.89 4.26
CA LYS A 7 -4.68 -4.05 3.15
C LYS A 7 -5.60 -2.94 3.63
N LYS A 8 -6.56 -3.28 4.48
CA LYS A 8 -7.51 -2.30 5.02
C LYS A 8 -6.79 -1.23 5.84
N ASN A 9 -5.87 -1.64 6.69
CA ASN A 9 -5.12 -0.70 7.52
C ASN A 9 -4.30 0.26 6.68
N PHE A 10 -3.67 -0.24 5.64
CA PHE A 10 -2.90 0.59 4.72
C PHE A 10 -3.80 1.58 3.98
N GLU A 11 -4.94 1.12 3.48
CA GLU A 11 -5.88 1.98 2.78
C GLU A 11 -6.46 3.05 3.71
N ASP A 12 -6.81 2.67 4.93
CA ASP A 12 -7.31 3.62 5.93
C ASP A 12 -6.27 4.68 6.27
N PHE A 13 -5.00 4.28 6.35
CA PHE A 13 -3.91 5.23 6.57
C PHE A 13 -3.84 6.26 5.44
N CYS A 14 -3.90 5.81 4.20
CA CYS A 14 -3.84 6.72 3.06
C CYS A 14 -4.98 7.72 3.07
N LEU A 15 -6.19 7.25 3.36
CA LEU A 15 -7.37 8.11 3.42
C LEU A 15 -7.33 9.04 4.64
N TRP A 16 -6.91 8.52 5.79
CA TRP A 16 -6.87 9.29 7.03
C TRP A 16 -5.88 10.44 6.94
N GLU A 17 -4.68 10.14 6.46
CA GLU A 17 -3.62 11.14 6.34
C GLU A 17 -3.98 12.23 5.34
N HIS A 18 -4.74 11.87 4.31
CA HIS A 18 -4.97 12.76 3.17
C HIS A 18 -6.45 12.86 2.80
N LYS A 19 -7.32 12.73 3.77
CA LYS A 19 -8.77 12.68 3.55
C LYS A 19 -9.36 13.91 2.88
N GLN A 20 -8.65 15.02 2.89
CA GLN A 20 -9.10 16.24 2.24
C GLN A 20 -8.49 16.43 0.86
N LEU A 21 -7.69 15.47 0.43
CA LEU A 21 -7.04 15.52 -0.87
C LEU A 21 -7.88 14.78 -1.90
N ASP A 22 -7.65 15.13 -3.17
CA ASP A 22 -8.35 14.45 -4.24
C ASP A 22 -7.78 13.06 -4.49
N TYR A 23 -8.40 12.37 -5.47
CA TYR A 23 -8.04 11.01 -5.80
C TYR A 23 -6.57 10.88 -6.24
N GLU A 24 -6.08 11.85 -7.01
CA GLU A 24 -4.70 11.81 -7.49
C GLU A 24 -3.71 11.87 -6.34
N MET A 25 -3.98 12.69 -5.34
CA MET A 25 -3.10 12.79 -4.18
C MET A 25 -3.10 11.51 -3.37
N CYS A 26 -4.26 10.87 -3.25
CA CYS A 26 -4.34 9.58 -2.55
C CYS A 26 -3.50 8.52 -3.25
N ILE A 27 -3.57 8.45 -4.57
CA ILE A 27 -2.77 7.51 -5.34
C ILE A 27 -1.28 7.81 -5.19
N ARG A 28 -0.90 9.08 -5.24
CA ARG A 28 0.50 9.48 -5.09
C ARG A 28 1.04 9.08 -3.71
N ASN A 29 0.26 9.30 -2.66
CA ASN A 29 0.68 8.96 -1.31
C ASN A 29 0.79 7.45 -1.11
N GLU A 30 -0.12 6.69 -1.73
CA GLU A 30 -0.02 5.24 -1.74
C GLU A 30 1.30 4.79 -2.38
N ALA A 31 1.63 5.36 -3.53
CA ALA A 31 2.85 5.01 -4.25
C ALA A 31 4.10 5.35 -3.44
N VAL A 32 4.12 6.51 -2.78
CA VAL A 32 5.24 6.91 -1.95
C VAL A 32 5.45 5.92 -0.80
N GLU A 33 4.37 5.56 -0.12
CA GLU A 33 4.46 4.63 1.00
C GLU A 33 4.91 3.24 0.55
N LEU A 34 4.36 2.76 -0.57
CA LEU A 34 4.76 1.46 -1.11
C LEU A 34 6.23 1.46 -1.53
N ALA A 35 6.73 2.56 -2.05
CA ALA A 35 8.13 2.65 -2.47
C ALA A 35 9.10 2.43 -1.31
N LYS A 36 8.70 2.78 -0.10
CA LYS A 36 9.53 2.55 1.09
C LYS A 36 9.76 1.07 1.35
N PHE A 37 8.90 0.22 0.83
CA PHE A 37 8.99 -1.23 0.97
C PHE A 37 9.36 -1.91 -0.34
N ASN A 38 9.86 -1.14 -1.31
CA ASN A 38 10.19 -1.65 -2.64
C ASN A 38 9.00 -2.38 -3.26
N ALA A 39 7.83 -1.77 -3.16
CA ALA A 39 6.59 -2.36 -3.63
C ALA A 39 5.89 -1.46 -4.63
N ILE A 40 5.08 -2.07 -5.48
CA ILE A 40 4.22 -1.36 -6.42
C ILE A 40 2.82 -1.94 -6.36
N HIS A 41 1.84 -1.11 -6.72
CA HIS A 41 0.46 -1.55 -6.82
C HIS A 41 0.12 -1.75 -8.30
N ASP A 42 0.05 -3.00 -8.73
CA ASP A 42 -0.24 -3.35 -10.12
C ASP A 42 -1.73 -3.47 -10.33
N LYS A 43 -2.34 -2.36 -10.75
CA LYS A 43 -3.79 -2.30 -10.97
C LYS A 43 -4.25 -3.07 -12.18
N SER A 44 -3.34 -3.35 -13.12
CA SER A 44 -3.68 -4.11 -14.32
C SER A 44 -3.71 -5.61 -14.08
N ASN A 45 -3.27 -6.06 -12.91
CA ASN A 45 -3.20 -7.48 -12.57
C ASN A 45 -3.91 -7.74 -11.23
N ASN A 46 -5.23 -7.58 -11.23
CA ASN A 46 -6.11 -7.86 -10.09
C ASN A 46 -5.77 -7.04 -8.84
N ASP A 47 -5.28 -5.81 -9.03
CA ASP A 47 -4.91 -4.94 -7.93
C ASP A 47 -3.91 -5.58 -6.96
N LEU A 48 -2.96 -6.33 -7.49
CA LEU A 48 -1.94 -6.95 -6.67
C LEU A 48 -0.88 -5.96 -6.23
N PHE A 49 -0.45 -6.12 -4.99
CA PHE A 49 0.74 -5.43 -4.49
C PHE A 49 1.94 -6.34 -4.72
N VAL A 50 2.90 -5.85 -5.49
CA VAL A 50 4.08 -6.61 -5.88
C VAL A 50 5.28 -6.10 -5.11
N PHE A 51 5.97 -7.00 -4.42
CA PHE A 51 7.13 -6.67 -3.60
C PHE A 51 8.40 -7.23 -4.23
N GLU A 52 9.51 -6.53 -4.03
CA GLU A 52 10.79 -6.95 -4.61
C GLU A 52 11.22 -8.33 -4.12
N ASN A 53 10.97 -8.60 -2.83
CA ASN A 53 11.32 -9.88 -2.24
C ASN A 53 10.43 -10.15 -1.02
N GLU A 54 10.59 -11.35 -0.45
CA GLU A 54 9.79 -11.77 0.70
C GLU A 54 10.04 -10.92 1.93
N SER A 55 11.26 -10.48 2.14
CA SER A 55 11.58 -9.62 3.28
C SER A 55 10.81 -8.31 3.24
N CYS A 56 10.73 -7.70 2.06
CA CYS A 56 9.96 -6.46 1.89
C CYS A 56 8.48 -6.70 2.17
N TYR A 57 7.94 -7.80 1.69
CA TYR A 57 6.57 -8.19 1.97
C TYR A 57 6.33 -8.34 3.47
N ASN A 58 7.22 -9.05 4.16
CA ASN A 58 7.08 -9.29 5.59
C ASN A 58 7.13 -7.98 6.38
N TRP A 59 8.03 -7.07 6.02
CA TRP A 59 8.11 -5.77 6.67
C TRP A 59 6.83 -4.96 6.49
N PHE A 60 6.26 -4.99 5.30
CA PHE A 60 4.99 -4.30 5.02
C PHE A 60 3.87 -4.89 5.87
N VAL A 61 3.78 -6.20 5.94
CA VAL A 61 2.76 -6.88 6.76
C VAL A 61 2.90 -6.49 8.24
N LEU A 62 4.12 -6.47 8.75
CA LEU A 62 4.36 -6.06 10.14
C LEU A 62 3.96 -4.61 10.39
N ARG A 63 4.24 -3.75 9.42
CA ARG A 63 3.94 -2.33 9.55
C ARG A 63 2.43 -2.07 9.63
N TRP A 64 1.65 -2.86 8.90
CA TRP A 64 0.22 -2.59 8.73
C TRP A 64 -0.70 -3.63 9.37
N SER A 65 -0.14 -4.56 10.11
CA SER A 65 -0.96 -5.57 10.79
C SER A 65 -1.65 -5.06 12.07
#